data_ebb9f99719e18d1bcba937cda50728d8
#
_entry.id   ebb9f99719e18d1bcba937cda50728d8
#
_cell.length_a   1.000
_cell.length_b   1.000
_cell.length_c   1.000
_cell.angle_alpha   90.00
_cell.angle_beta   90.00
_cell.angle_gamma   90.00
#
_symmetry.space_group_name_H-M   'P 1'
#
loop_
_entity.id
_entity.type
_entity.pdbx_description
1 polymer ?
#
loop_
_entity_poly.entity_id
_entity_poly.type
_entity_poly.pdbx_seq_one_letter_code
_entity_poly.pdbx_strand_id
1 'polypeptide(L)'
;GSSMGMDEKSIVNSYDELKKQVLSLLEKYDRNVLVEEYIEGQDLSMIYVEGIGALGPCIVNCDSEFYDYEMKTIKDDTVDIQTTNGEFESLKNIVLTIAEKLDIKGYAKIDFRKKDDKYYLIEVNSQVSFHPTGEFITCAKTDGYSFDDIINYIVEKALETNDKKNSIGYKVIDN
;
A
#
# COMPACT_ATOMS: atom_id res chain seq x y z
N GLY A 1 -8.52 -10.58 -7.13
CA GLY A 1 -9.67 -10.02 -6.44
C GLY A 1 -9.78 -8.54 -6.74
N SER A 2 -10.91 -8.08 -7.22
CA SER A 2 -11.14 -6.65 -7.36
C SER A 2 -11.44 -6.09 -5.97
N SER A 3 -10.52 -5.34 -5.39
CA SER A 3 -10.83 -4.47 -4.27
C SER A 3 -11.83 -3.43 -4.77
N MET A 4 -13.06 -3.48 -4.24
CA MET A 4 -14.09 -2.51 -4.62
C MET A 4 -13.97 -1.22 -3.81
N GLY A 5 -12.94 -1.12 -2.96
CA GLY A 5 -12.77 0.01 -2.05
C GLY A 5 -13.79 0.03 -0.92
N MET A 6 -13.67 1.03 -0.07
CA MET A 6 -14.67 1.39 0.94
C MET A 6 -15.52 2.54 0.41
N ASP A 7 -16.75 2.63 0.87
CA ASP A 7 -17.66 3.75 0.66
C ASP A 7 -18.15 4.29 2.00
N GLU A 8 -18.94 5.36 1.99
CA GLU A 8 -19.51 5.97 3.21
C GLU A 8 -20.34 5.00 4.07
N LYS A 9 -20.81 3.90 3.48
CA LYS A 9 -21.60 2.87 4.16
C LYS A 9 -20.74 1.74 4.71
N SER A 10 -19.45 1.78 4.47
CA SER A 10 -18.52 0.70 4.90
C SER A 10 -18.24 0.76 6.39
N ILE A 11 -18.39 1.94 7.04
CA ILE A 11 -18.34 2.02 8.50
C ILE A 11 -19.76 1.91 9.06
N VAL A 12 -19.90 1.01 10.01
CA VAL A 12 -21.14 0.71 10.69
C VAL A 12 -20.93 0.75 12.20
N ASN A 13 -21.90 1.31 12.93
CA ASN A 13 -21.79 1.55 14.37
C ASN A 13 -22.73 0.65 15.20
N SER A 14 -23.47 -0.23 14.53
CA SER A 14 -24.39 -1.16 15.18
C SER A 14 -24.46 -2.50 14.46
N TYR A 15 -24.88 -3.53 15.19
CA TYR A 15 -25.09 -4.87 14.61
C TYR A 15 -26.16 -4.87 13.51
N ASP A 16 -27.20 -4.07 13.64
CA ASP A 16 -28.26 -3.99 12.63
C ASP A 16 -27.78 -3.32 11.35
N GLU A 17 -26.97 -2.28 11.45
CA GLU A 17 -26.29 -1.66 10.29
C GLU A 17 -25.33 -2.64 9.63
N LEU A 18 -24.48 -3.32 10.42
CA LEU A 18 -23.57 -4.34 9.91
C LEU A 18 -24.32 -5.41 9.12
N LYS A 19 -25.38 -5.97 9.72
CA LYS A 19 -26.19 -7.01 9.07
C LYS A 19 -26.78 -6.53 7.75
N LYS A 20 -27.33 -5.32 7.74
CA LYS A 20 -27.91 -4.70 6.54
C LYS A 20 -26.88 -4.52 5.46
N GLN A 21 -25.70 -3.99 5.81
CA GLN A 21 -24.61 -3.74 4.85
C GLN A 21 -24.04 -5.05 4.30
N VAL A 22 -23.81 -6.05 5.15
CA VAL A 22 -23.31 -7.37 4.71
C VAL A 22 -24.28 -8.02 3.72
N LEU A 23 -25.58 -8.03 4.02
CA LEU A 23 -26.61 -8.59 3.13
C LEU A 23 -26.64 -7.87 1.78
N SER A 24 -26.56 -6.53 1.77
CA SER A 24 -26.51 -5.73 0.56
C SER A 24 -25.27 -6.04 -0.30
N LEU A 25 -24.10 -6.20 0.33
CA LEU A 25 -22.86 -6.52 -0.39
C LEU A 25 -22.88 -7.96 -0.94
N LEU A 26 -23.41 -8.93 -0.19
CA LEU A 26 -23.58 -10.30 -0.66
C LEU A 26 -24.50 -10.36 -1.89
N GLU A 27 -25.63 -9.65 -1.85
CA GLU A 27 -26.57 -9.58 -2.97
C GLU A 27 -25.94 -8.92 -4.21
N LYS A 28 -25.19 -7.83 -4.00
CA LYS A 28 -24.59 -7.06 -5.09
C LYS A 28 -23.42 -7.75 -5.77
N TYR A 29 -22.57 -8.44 -5.01
CA TYR A 29 -21.28 -8.93 -5.51
C TYR A 29 -21.15 -10.46 -5.52
N ASP A 30 -22.07 -11.19 -4.88
CA ASP A 30 -22.01 -12.67 -4.72
C ASP A 30 -20.62 -13.16 -4.26
N ARG A 31 -20.07 -12.50 -3.23
CA ARG A 31 -18.74 -12.77 -2.67
C ARG A 31 -18.74 -12.65 -1.17
N ASN A 32 -17.75 -13.27 -0.52
CA ASN A 32 -17.52 -13.11 0.92
C ASN A 32 -17.26 -11.64 1.26
N VAL A 33 -17.83 -11.20 2.37
CA VAL A 33 -17.66 -9.85 2.93
C VAL A 33 -16.65 -9.95 4.07
N LEU A 34 -15.61 -9.12 4.01
CA LEU A 34 -14.67 -8.94 5.11
C LEU A 34 -15.24 -7.93 6.09
N VAL A 35 -15.24 -8.27 7.36
CA VAL A 35 -15.65 -7.40 8.46
C VAL A 35 -14.48 -7.26 9.42
N GLU A 36 -14.05 -6.03 9.66
CA GLU A 36 -12.89 -5.72 10.49
C GLU A 36 -13.24 -4.65 11.52
N GLU A 37 -12.46 -4.57 12.58
CA GLU A 37 -12.53 -3.46 13.52
C GLU A 37 -12.13 -2.15 12.82
N TYR A 38 -12.95 -1.11 12.97
CA TYR A 38 -12.56 0.22 12.51
C TYR A 38 -11.55 0.84 13.48
N ILE A 39 -10.39 1.15 12.96
CA ILE A 39 -9.33 1.84 13.70
C ILE A 39 -9.39 3.32 13.36
N GLU A 40 -9.88 4.14 14.28
CA GLU A 40 -9.81 5.59 14.15
C GLU A 40 -8.34 6.05 14.23
N GLY A 41 -7.91 6.90 13.29
CA GLY A 41 -6.53 7.37 13.30
C GLY A 41 -6.08 7.93 11.94
N GLN A 42 -4.78 8.21 11.83
CA GLN A 42 -4.16 8.78 10.65
C GLN A 42 -3.68 7.70 9.69
N ASP A 43 -3.97 7.85 8.43
CA ASP A 43 -3.46 6.97 7.37
C ASP A 43 -2.02 7.34 7.02
N LEU A 44 -1.17 6.33 7.01
CA LEU A 44 0.24 6.41 6.65
C LEU A 44 0.55 5.34 5.61
N SER A 45 1.30 5.71 4.59
CA SER A 45 1.89 4.74 3.66
C SER A 45 3.39 4.68 3.83
N MET A 46 3.94 3.49 3.77
CA MET A 46 5.36 3.19 3.68
C MET A 46 5.64 2.42 2.40
N ILE A 47 6.87 2.46 1.94
CA ILE A 47 7.29 1.56 0.87
C ILE A 47 8.49 0.72 1.32
N TYR A 48 8.55 -0.48 0.76
CA TYR A 48 9.73 -1.32 0.78
C TYR A 48 10.29 -1.43 -0.64
N VAL A 49 11.60 -1.30 -0.77
CA VAL A 49 12.32 -1.53 -2.02
C VAL A 49 13.49 -2.45 -1.73
N GLU A 50 13.52 -3.61 -2.39
CA GLU A 50 14.58 -4.61 -2.21
C GLU A 50 15.95 -4.03 -2.52
N GLY A 51 16.86 -4.13 -1.56
CA GLY A 51 18.22 -3.57 -1.65
C GLY A 51 18.36 -2.13 -1.16
N ILE A 52 17.27 -1.37 -1.03
CA ILE A 52 17.25 -0.05 -0.37
C ILE A 52 16.73 -0.19 1.06
N GLY A 53 15.59 -0.86 1.24
CA GLY A 53 14.94 -1.03 2.53
C GLY A 53 13.58 -0.33 2.62
N ALA A 54 13.21 0.10 3.83
CA ALA A 54 11.97 0.79 4.13
C ALA A 54 12.13 2.31 3.98
N LEU A 55 11.25 2.95 3.22
CA LEU A 55 11.23 4.39 2.97
C LEU A 55 9.87 5.00 3.35
N GLY A 56 9.86 6.24 3.74
CA GLY A 56 8.68 6.96 4.21
C GLY A 56 8.69 7.18 5.73
N PRO A 57 7.54 7.45 6.31
CA PRO A 57 6.19 7.41 5.71
C PRO A 57 5.84 8.65 4.89
N CYS A 58 4.79 8.54 4.10
CA CYS A 58 3.97 9.67 3.71
C CYS A 58 2.65 9.66 4.49
N ILE A 59 2.09 10.84 4.73
CA ILE A 59 0.78 11.01 5.35
C ILE A 59 -0.24 11.15 4.22
N VAL A 60 -1.35 10.42 4.35
CA VAL A 60 -2.49 10.53 3.44
C VAL A 60 -3.60 11.25 4.17
N ASN A 61 -3.88 12.49 3.78
CA ASN A 61 -4.96 13.29 4.31
C ASN A 61 -6.11 13.28 3.30
N CYS A 62 -7.30 12.94 3.76
CA CYS A 62 -8.52 13.03 2.97
C CYS A 62 -9.46 14.01 3.65
N ASP A 63 -10.15 14.83 2.87
CA ASP A 63 -11.16 15.76 3.37
C ASP A 63 -12.39 15.03 3.95
N SER A 64 -12.53 13.74 3.67
CA SER A 64 -13.56 12.86 4.25
C SER A 64 -12.96 11.87 5.24
N GLU A 65 -13.79 11.35 6.15
CA GLU A 65 -13.39 10.27 7.07
C GLU A 65 -12.95 8.98 6.33
N PHE A 66 -13.03 8.98 4.99
CA PHE A 66 -12.78 7.80 4.15
C PHE A 66 -11.95 8.14 2.92
N TYR A 67 -10.92 7.38 2.73
CA TYR A 67 -10.19 7.29 1.48
C TYR A 67 -10.85 6.21 0.61
N ASP A 68 -11.91 6.57 -0.10
CA ASP A 68 -12.70 5.64 -0.90
C ASP A 68 -12.12 5.38 -2.30
N TYR A 69 -12.75 4.42 -3.01
CA TYR A 69 -12.33 4.04 -4.36
C TYR A 69 -12.50 5.19 -5.37
N GLU A 70 -13.52 6.03 -5.21
CA GLU A 70 -13.75 7.16 -6.13
C GLU A 70 -12.67 8.22 -5.97
N MET A 71 -12.23 8.49 -4.74
CA MET A 71 -11.12 9.40 -4.45
C MET A 71 -9.80 8.88 -5.03
N LYS A 72 -9.58 7.56 -4.99
CA LYS A 72 -8.39 6.92 -5.58
C LYS A 72 -8.35 7.02 -7.11
N THR A 73 -9.48 7.20 -7.78
CA THR A 73 -9.58 7.05 -9.25
C THR A 73 -10.01 8.30 -10.00
N ILE A 74 -10.73 9.23 -9.38
CA ILE A 74 -11.46 10.27 -10.12
C ILE A 74 -10.99 11.69 -9.84
N LYS A 75 -10.40 12.00 -8.69
CA LYS A 75 -10.00 13.37 -8.35
C LYS A 75 -8.72 13.46 -7.54
N ASP A 76 -7.74 14.08 -8.15
CA ASP A 76 -6.44 14.43 -7.58
C ASP A 76 -6.53 15.53 -6.49
N ASP A 77 -7.63 16.29 -6.43
CA ASP A 77 -7.73 17.51 -5.62
C ASP A 77 -8.25 17.29 -4.17
N THR A 78 -8.71 16.08 -3.85
CA THR A 78 -9.31 15.78 -2.54
C THR A 78 -8.41 14.97 -1.62
N VAL A 79 -7.29 14.49 -2.12
CA VAL A 79 -6.32 13.70 -1.36
C VAL A 79 -5.00 14.46 -1.33
N ASP A 80 -4.58 14.84 -0.14
CA ASP A 80 -3.29 15.51 0.09
C ASP A 80 -2.29 14.49 0.64
N ILE A 81 -1.27 14.19 -0.16
CA ILE A 81 -0.19 13.26 0.20
C ILE A 81 1.04 14.07 0.55
N GLN A 82 1.43 14.03 1.81
CA GLN A 82 2.52 14.84 2.34
C GLN A 82 3.71 13.98 2.78
N THR A 83 4.91 14.49 2.50
CA THR A 83 6.13 14.00 3.16
C THR A 83 6.07 14.33 4.65
N THR A 84 6.70 13.50 5.47
CA THR A 84 6.77 13.75 6.91
C THR A 84 8.19 14.08 7.34
N ASN A 85 8.30 14.89 8.39
CA ASN A 85 9.54 15.11 9.10
C ASN A 85 9.41 14.47 10.48
N GLY A 86 10.20 13.46 10.77
CA GLY A 86 10.16 12.79 12.08
C GLY A 86 11.00 11.51 12.13
N GLU A 87 11.12 10.98 13.33
CA GLU A 87 11.81 9.71 13.55
C GLU A 87 10.80 8.56 13.45
N PHE A 88 10.88 7.82 12.37
CA PHE A 88 10.00 6.67 12.09
C PHE A 88 10.76 5.35 12.08
N GLU A 89 11.87 5.26 12.80
CA GLU A 89 12.74 4.08 12.82
C GLU A 89 11.99 2.82 13.26
N SER A 90 11.12 2.95 14.27
CA SER A 90 10.29 1.84 14.73
C SER A 90 9.35 1.31 13.62
N LEU A 91 8.75 2.22 12.83
CA LEU A 91 7.87 1.86 11.72
C LEU A 91 8.67 1.26 10.56
N LYS A 92 9.86 1.80 10.24
CA LYS A 92 10.77 1.22 9.25
C LYS A 92 11.14 -0.21 9.61
N ASN A 93 11.45 -0.48 10.88
CA ASN A 93 11.76 -1.84 11.36
C ASN A 93 10.55 -2.80 11.24
N ILE A 94 9.34 -2.31 11.46
CA ILE A 94 8.12 -3.09 11.22
C ILE A 94 8.00 -3.45 9.73
N VAL A 95 8.21 -2.49 8.84
CA VAL A 95 8.17 -2.70 7.37
C VAL A 95 9.21 -3.74 6.93
N LEU A 96 10.44 -3.65 7.43
CA LEU A 96 11.49 -4.64 7.13
C LEU A 96 11.10 -6.04 7.62
N THR A 97 10.51 -6.14 8.80
CA THR A 97 10.01 -7.41 9.34
C THR A 97 8.88 -7.98 8.48
N ILE A 98 7.96 -7.14 8.01
CA ILE A 98 6.87 -7.55 7.10
C ILE A 98 7.46 -8.06 5.78
N ALA A 99 8.40 -7.31 5.19
CA ALA A 99 9.04 -7.66 3.94
C ALA A 99 9.77 -9.02 4.03
N GLU A 100 10.47 -9.28 5.12
CA GLU A 100 11.12 -10.55 5.39
C GLU A 100 10.11 -11.70 5.53
N LYS A 101 9.09 -11.52 6.39
CA LYS A 101 8.10 -12.58 6.67
C LYS A 101 7.22 -12.94 5.47
N LEU A 102 6.93 -11.99 4.61
CA LEU A 102 6.16 -12.20 3.38
C LEU A 102 7.05 -12.52 2.16
N ASP A 103 8.37 -12.61 2.33
CA ASP A 103 9.34 -12.83 1.25
C ASP A 103 9.14 -11.85 0.08
N ILE A 104 8.93 -10.55 0.38
CA ILE A 104 8.68 -9.54 -0.63
C ILE A 104 9.92 -9.35 -1.49
N LYS A 105 9.76 -9.53 -2.80
CA LYS A 105 10.80 -9.27 -3.81
C LYS A 105 10.44 -8.02 -4.62
N GLY A 106 11.49 -7.28 -4.98
CA GLY A 106 11.35 -6.05 -5.73
C GLY A 106 10.84 -4.89 -4.87
N TYR A 107 9.53 -4.66 -4.84
CA TYR A 107 8.96 -3.55 -4.08
C TYR A 107 7.53 -3.82 -3.61
N ALA A 108 7.10 -3.08 -2.58
CA ALA A 108 5.72 -3.06 -2.11
C ALA A 108 5.39 -1.71 -1.47
N LYS A 109 4.11 -1.33 -1.51
CA LYS A 109 3.52 -0.29 -0.67
C LYS A 109 2.81 -0.96 0.50
N ILE A 110 2.97 -0.42 1.70
CA ILE A 110 2.46 -0.98 2.93
C ILE A 110 1.71 0.13 3.67
N ASP A 111 0.42 -0.08 3.85
CA ASP A 111 -0.48 0.92 4.40
C ASP A 111 -0.75 0.63 5.87
N PHE A 112 -0.69 1.67 6.68
CA PHE A 112 -0.90 1.63 8.11
C PHE A 112 -1.93 2.66 8.54
N ARG A 113 -2.62 2.36 9.64
CA ARG A 113 -3.34 3.36 10.41
C ARG A 113 -2.63 3.59 11.73
N LYS A 114 -2.30 4.85 12.03
CA LYS A 114 -1.71 5.24 13.31
C LYS A 114 -2.78 5.72 14.25
N LYS A 115 -2.88 5.07 15.41
CA LYS A 115 -3.71 5.49 16.53
C LYS A 115 -2.83 5.57 17.76
N ASP A 116 -2.76 6.73 18.37
CA ASP A 116 -1.85 7.01 19.47
C ASP A 116 -0.40 6.64 19.09
N ASP A 117 0.27 5.82 19.89
CA ASP A 117 1.62 5.32 19.65
C ASP A 117 1.67 3.97 18.94
N LYS A 118 0.55 3.50 18.36
CA LYS A 118 0.45 2.20 17.71
C LYS A 118 0.25 2.33 16.21
N TYR A 119 0.84 1.39 15.49
CA TYR A 119 0.66 1.22 14.05
C TYR A 119 -0.11 -0.06 13.78
N TYR A 120 -1.19 0.06 13.03
CA TYR A 120 -2.02 -1.05 12.60
C TYR A 120 -1.78 -1.26 11.12
N LEU A 121 -1.31 -2.46 10.74
CA LEU A 121 -1.14 -2.84 9.35
C LEU A 121 -2.52 -2.99 8.71
N ILE A 122 -2.76 -2.28 7.62
CA ILE A 122 -4.01 -2.35 6.85
C ILE A 122 -3.84 -3.27 5.65
N GLU A 123 -2.89 -2.97 4.76
CA GLU A 123 -2.67 -3.79 3.57
C GLU A 123 -1.23 -3.74 3.08
N VAL A 124 -0.86 -4.74 2.26
CA VAL A 124 0.42 -4.80 1.54
C VAL A 124 0.13 -4.93 0.06
N ASN A 125 0.55 -3.94 -0.72
CA ASN A 125 0.30 -3.85 -2.14
C ASN A 125 1.59 -4.10 -2.94
N SER A 126 1.60 -5.16 -3.76
CA SER A 126 2.70 -5.47 -4.69
C SER A 126 2.53 -4.81 -6.07
N GLN A 127 1.34 -4.28 -6.35
CA GLN A 127 1.06 -3.52 -7.57
C GLN A 127 0.75 -2.09 -7.18
N VAL A 128 1.69 -1.19 -7.45
CA VAL A 128 1.61 0.21 -7.03
C VAL A 128 1.58 1.14 -8.23
N SER A 129 1.00 2.32 -8.04
CA SER A 129 1.11 3.41 -9.00
C SER A 129 2.44 4.13 -8.82
N PHE A 130 3.17 4.33 -9.91
CA PHE A 130 4.38 5.16 -9.94
C PHE A 130 4.07 6.60 -10.37
N HIS A 131 2.90 7.12 -10.01
CA HIS A 131 2.58 8.51 -10.30
C HIS A 131 3.55 9.44 -9.53
N PRO A 132 4.09 10.51 -10.16
CA PRO A 132 5.11 11.38 -9.55
C PRO A 132 4.68 12.08 -8.25
N THR A 133 3.38 12.24 -8.02
CA THR A 133 2.78 12.79 -6.79
C THR A 133 2.04 11.74 -5.96
N GLY A 134 2.07 10.47 -6.38
CA GLY A 134 1.44 9.37 -5.66
C GLY A 134 2.21 8.96 -4.40
N GLU A 135 1.55 8.16 -3.56
CA GLU A 135 2.05 7.71 -2.27
C GLU A 135 3.44 7.06 -2.36
N PHE A 136 3.64 6.17 -3.35
CA PHE A 136 4.92 5.46 -3.50
C PHE A 136 6.09 6.42 -3.69
N ILE A 137 5.94 7.38 -4.59
CA ILE A 137 6.99 8.36 -4.87
C ILE A 137 7.13 9.39 -3.74
N THR A 138 6.04 9.74 -3.06
CA THR A 138 6.10 10.65 -1.90
C THR A 138 6.82 10.00 -0.72
N CYS A 139 6.61 8.71 -0.46
CA CYS A 139 7.40 7.96 0.52
C CYS A 139 8.91 7.98 0.19
N ALA A 140 9.27 7.77 -1.08
CA ALA A 140 10.67 7.83 -1.50
C ALA A 140 11.27 9.23 -1.28
N LYS A 141 10.52 10.28 -1.59
CA LYS A 141 10.95 11.69 -1.39
C LYS A 141 11.17 12.03 0.10
N THR A 142 10.42 11.44 1.02
CA THR A 142 10.61 11.62 2.47
C THR A 142 12.05 11.24 2.89
N ASP A 143 12.62 10.21 2.26
CA ASP A 143 14.00 9.76 2.51
C ASP A 143 15.02 10.30 1.47
N GLY A 144 14.66 11.33 0.70
CA GLY A 144 15.56 12.07 -0.20
C GLY A 144 15.75 11.47 -1.59
N TYR A 145 14.99 10.44 -1.97
CA TYR A 145 15.03 9.88 -3.33
C TYR A 145 14.12 10.68 -4.26
N SER A 146 14.62 11.06 -5.42
CA SER A 146 13.80 11.61 -6.50
C SER A 146 12.98 10.52 -7.20
N PHE A 147 12.04 10.95 -8.05
CA PHE A 147 11.32 10.04 -8.93
C PHE A 147 12.27 9.20 -9.79
N ASP A 148 13.24 9.86 -10.41
CA ASP A 148 14.18 9.21 -11.32
C ASP A 148 15.09 8.23 -10.57
N ASP A 149 15.57 8.58 -9.38
CA ASP A 149 16.40 7.71 -8.56
C ASP A 149 15.71 6.38 -8.28
N ILE A 150 14.46 6.43 -7.80
CA ILE A 150 13.75 5.23 -7.37
C ILE A 150 13.30 4.38 -8.56
N ILE A 151 12.85 5.00 -9.65
CA ILE A 151 12.41 4.27 -10.84
C ILE A 151 13.60 3.62 -11.55
N ASN A 152 14.70 4.35 -11.74
CA ASN A 152 15.90 3.79 -12.36
C ASN A 152 16.44 2.61 -11.53
N TYR A 153 16.48 2.75 -10.20
CA TYR A 153 16.92 1.66 -9.33
C TYR A 153 16.04 0.41 -9.49
N ILE A 154 14.73 0.55 -9.51
CA ILE A 154 13.80 -0.58 -9.67
C ILE A 154 14.00 -1.25 -11.03
N VAL A 155 14.16 -0.47 -12.10
CA VAL A 155 14.39 -1.00 -13.45
C VAL A 155 15.74 -1.74 -13.53
N GLU A 156 16.81 -1.17 -13.02
CA GLU A 156 18.12 -1.82 -12.97
C GLU A 156 18.09 -3.16 -12.23
N LYS A 157 17.43 -3.19 -11.06
CA LYS A 157 17.26 -4.44 -10.29
C LYS A 157 16.44 -5.50 -11.04
N ALA A 158 15.41 -5.08 -11.76
CA ALA A 158 14.62 -6.00 -12.57
C ALA A 158 15.46 -6.60 -13.73
N LEU A 159 16.31 -5.81 -14.37
CA LEU A 159 17.23 -6.27 -15.42
C LEU A 159 18.26 -7.25 -14.87
N GLU A 160 18.93 -6.93 -13.75
CA GLU A 160 19.89 -7.83 -13.09
C GLU A 160 19.27 -9.20 -12.76
N THR A 161 18.01 -9.21 -12.31
CA THR A 161 17.29 -10.43 -11.95
C THR A 161 16.95 -11.25 -13.20
N ASN A 162 16.60 -10.60 -14.31
CA ASN A 162 16.30 -11.25 -15.57
C ASN A 162 17.56 -11.87 -16.20
N ASP A 163 18.68 -11.18 -16.16
CA ASP A 163 19.97 -11.69 -16.66
C ASP A 163 20.42 -12.92 -15.87
N LYS A 164 20.25 -12.94 -14.56
CA LYS A 164 20.52 -14.11 -13.73
C LYS A 164 19.63 -15.30 -14.09
N LYS A 165 18.34 -15.08 -14.36
CA LYS A 165 17.42 -16.13 -14.81
C LYS A 165 17.81 -16.68 -16.18
N ASN A 166 18.22 -15.83 -17.11
CA ASN A 166 18.66 -16.21 -18.44
C ASN A 166 20.01 -16.95 -18.41
N SER A 167 20.90 -16.65 -17.46
CA SER A 167 22.17 -17.35 -17.26
C SER A 167 22.02 -18.73 -16.62
N ILE A 168 20.92 -18.99 -15.91
CA ILE A 168 20.56 -20.32 -15.37
C ILE A 168 19.78 -21.11 -16.44
N GLY A 169 20.35 -21.24 -17.63
CA GLY A 169 19.85 -21.92 -18.81
C GLY A 169 18.56 -22.74 -18.60
N TYR A 170 17.44 -22.26 -19.09
CA TYR A 170 16.33 -23.15 -19.38
C TYR A 170 16.81 -24.15 -20.46
N LYS A 171 17.09 -25.38 -20.09
CA LYS A 171 17.15 -26.47 -21.06
C LYS A 171 15.74 -26.59 -21.62
N VAL A 172 15.54 -26.12 -22.84
CA VAL A 172 14.37 -26.48 -23.64
C VAL A 172 14.50 -27.98 -23.83
N ILE A 173 13.62 -28.75 -23.23
CA ILE A 173 13.47 -30.18 -23.53
C ILE A 173 12.67 -30.19 -24.82
N ASP A 174 13.35 -30.27 -25.96
CA ASP A 174 12.71 -30.61 -27.24
C ASP A 174 12.18 -32.04 -27.13
N ASN A 175 10.87 -32.19 -27.20
CA ASN A 175 10.18 -33.46 -27.42
C ASN A 175 10.00 -33.73 -28.91
#